data_73b2ac37f1eea7b6a96f4c2e0acb3aa9
#
_entry.id   73b2ac37f1eea7b6a96f4c2e0acb3aa9
#
_cell.length_a   1.000
_cell.length_b   1.000
_cell.length_c   1.000
_cell.angle_alpha   90.00
_cell.angle_beta   90.00
_cell.angle_gamma   90.00
#
_symmetry.space_group_name_H-M   'P 1'
#
loop_
_entity.id
_entity.type
_entity.pdbx_description
1 polymer ?
#
loop_
_entity_poly.entity_id
_entity_poly.type
_entity_poly.pdbx_seq_one_letter_code
_entity_poly.pdbx_strand_id
1 'polypeptide(L)'
;VYFDRHVITCQFLSKSNKERQLEFEELADTPSTRDLYKIVMELAAKCNQLETQLKEVTKWATIKKQKLNILDWLNEHSVNEQRVNEVGGCASFKDLLNAITITQDDLNVLFDTDYTGGVMHVLKRHLNNSEVSPLCAFTSKVNVFYVFTEKEWVLCNNEYYNKLMHLLDKQFMGAFIQWQNENKHKGSSDDFALLYSKNMKKVMGGAFTREQLYSRIKKELYTHIQCDPPNILEYEISY
;
A
#
# COMPACT_ATOMS: atom_id res chain seq x y z
N VAL A 1 40.57 -30.95 9.36
CA VAL A 1 40.19 -31.21 10.78
C VAL A 1 38.71 -31.18 11.00
N TYR A 2 37.92 -30.15 10.51
CA TYR A 2 36.46 -30.11 10.68
C TYR A 2 35.73 -31.09 9.77
N PHE A 3 36.16 -31.24 8.54
CA PHE A 3 35.55 -32.13 7.54
C PHE A 3 35.71 -33.60 7.95
N ASP A 4 36.91 -33.99 8.39
CA ASP A 4 37.18 -35.36 8.81
C ASP A 4 36.34 -35.79 10.01
N ARG A 5 36.15 -34.87 10.99
CA ARG A 5 35.28 -35.13 12.14
C ARG A 5 33.81 -35.28 11.76
N HIS A 6 33.32 -34.47 10.80
CA HIS A 6 31.96 -34.57 10.32
C HIS A 6 31.70 -35.89 9.59
N VAL A 7 32.63 -36.32 8.75
CA VAL A 7 32.57 -37.61 8.03
C VAL A 7 32.47 -38.78 8.99
N ILE A 8 33.35 -38.81 10.01
CA ILE A 8 33.34 -39.87 11.03
C ILE A 8 32.01 -39.89 11.81
N THR A 9 31.48 -38.72 12.17
CA THR A 9 30.18 -38.65 12.88
C THR A 9 29.02 -39.09 12.01
N CYS A 10 28.99 -38.69 10.74
CA CYS A 10 27.94 -39.12 9.80
C CYS A 10 28.03 -40.62 9.51
N GLN A 11 29.22 -41.18 9.33
CA GLN A 11 29.41 -42.61 9.14
C GLN A 11 28.96 -43.41 10.38
N PHE A 12 29.26 -42.90 11.58
CA PHE A 12 28.81 -43.54 12.82
C PHE A 12 27.28 -43.50 12.95
N LEU A 13 26.64 -42.38 12.62
CA LEU A 13 25.19 -42.22 12.70
C LEU A 13 24.42 -43.02 11.65
N SER A 14 25.02 -43.30 10.49
CA SER A 14 24.41 -44.09 9.42
C SER A 14 24.42 -45.61 9.66
N LYS A 15 25.25 -46.10 10.62
CA LYS A 15 25.35 -47.51 10.96
C LYS A 15 24.22 -47.99 11.86
N SER A 16 23.76 -49.20 11.67
CA SER A 16 22.77 -49.85 12.54
C SER A 16 23.34 -50.05 13.96
N ASN A 17 22.46 -50.21 14.96
CA ASN A 17 22.89 -50.42 16.36
C ASN A 17 23.76 -51.67 16.53
N LYS A 18 23.54 -52.73 15.71
CA LYS A 18 24.36 -53.96 15.72
C LYS A 18 25.76 -53.71 15.17
N GLU A 19 25.87 -52.97 14.08
CA GLU A 19 27.17 -52.62 13.45
C GLU A 19 27.99 -51.74 14.35
N ARG A 20 27.36 -50.79 15.05
CA ARG A 20 28.04 -49.95 16.06
C ARG A 20 28.58 -50.76 17.21
N GLN A 21 27.82 -51.75 17.69
CA GLN A 21 28.25 -52.63 18.79
C GLN A 21 29.42 -53.50 18.42
N LEU A 22 29.45 -54.11 17.22
CA LEU A 22 30.57 -54.90 16.70
C LEU A 22 31.86 -54.06 16.53
N GLU A 23 31.72 -52.84 16.01
CA GLU A 23 32.88 -51.93 15.90
C GLU A 23 33.43 -51.50 17.27
N PHE A 24 32.60 -51.37 18.31
CA PHE A 24 33.03 -51.10 19.68
C PHE A 24 33.76 -52.28 20.28
N GLU A 25 33.40 -53.52 19.94
CA GLU A 25 34.08 -54.74 20.40
C GLU A 25 35.41 -55.00 19.69
N GLU A 26 35.54 -54.57 18.40
CA GLU A 26 36.79 -54.72 17.63
C GLU A 26 37.85 -53.65 17.96
N LEU A 27 37.44 -52.47 18.44
CA LEU A 27 38.34 -51.40 18.85
C LEU A 27 38.78 -51.62 20.32
N ALA A 28 39.82 -52.41 20.51
CA ALA A 28 40.47 -52.66 21.80
C ALA A 28 41.14 -51.42 22.44
N ASP A 29 40.97 -50.21 21.89
CA ASP A 29 41.39 -48.94 22.44
C ASP A 29 40.18 -48.17 23.01
N THR A 30 39.83 -48.50 24.23
CA THR A 30 38.90 -47.62 25.01
C THR A 30 39.57 -46.25 25.20
N PRO A 31 38.88 -45.17 24.80
CA PRO A 31 39.43 -43.83 24.96
C PRO A 31 39.84 -43.59 26.41
N SER A 32 41.00 -43.00 26.61
CA SER A 32 41.47 -42.73 27.96
C SER A 32 40.44 -41.86 28.72
N THR A 33 40.38 -42.04 30.04
CA THR A 33 39.51 -41.24 30.90
C THR A 33 39.68 -39.72 30.64
N ARG A 34 40.89 -39.33 30.24
CA ARG A 34 41.22 -37.94 29.88
C ARG A 34 40.57 -37.51 28.57
N ASP A 35 40.49 -38.42 27.59
CA ASP A 35 39.87 -38.10 26.29
C ASP A 35 38.35 -38.09 26.39
N LEU A 36 37.75 -39.00 27.18
CA LEU A 36 36.35 -38.95 27.54
C LEU A 36 35.98 -37.64 28.22
N TYR A 37 36.81 -37.19 29.18
CA TYR A 37 36.58 -35.91 29.83
C TYR A 37 36.61 -34.73 28.86
N LYS A 38 37.56 -34.72 27.91
CA LYS A 38 37.59 -33.67 26.84
C LYS A 38 36.33 -33.67 25.99
N ILE A 39 35.88 -34.87 25.56
CA ILE A 39 34.65 -35.01 24.75
C ILE A 39 33.45 -34.51 25.54
N VAL A 40 33.30 -34.83 26.80
CA VAL A 40 32.23 -34.38 27.66
C VAL A 40 32.25 -32.85 27.78
N MET A 41 33.44 -32.25 27.99
CA MET A 41 33.56 -30.79 28.09
C MET A 41 33.24 -30.08 26.75
N GLU A 42 33.65 -30.64 25.62
CA GLU A 42 33.31 -30.11 24.29
C GLU A 42 31.80 -30.21 24.03
N LEU A 43 31.18 -31.33 24.40
CA LEU A 43 29.72 -31.51 24.29
C LEU A 43 28.97 -30.54 25.19
N ALA A 44 29.37 -30.36 26.44
CA ALA A 44 28.75 -29.40 27.36
C ALA A 44 28.89 -27.96 26.84
N ALA A 45 30.04 -27.57 26.29
CA ALA A 45 30.21 -26.27 25.67
C ALA A 45 29.31 -26.08 24.44
N LYS A 46 29.17 -27.10 23.61
CA LYS A 46 28.24 -27.09 22.45
C LYS A 46 26.80 -27.03 22.85
N CYS A 47 26.39 -27.77 23.89
CA CYS A 47 25.02 -27.71 24.43
C CYS A 47 24.71 -26.30 24.91
N ASN A 48 25.57 -25.66 25.69
CA ASN A 48 25.39 -24.28 26.15
C ASN A 48 25.32 -23.29 24.98
N GLN A 49 26.13 -23.47 23.95
CA GLN A 49 26.06 -22.63 22.76
C GLN A 49 24.72 -22.77 22.01
N LEU A 50 24.28 -24.03 21.83
CA LEU A 50 22.98 -24.32 21.19
C LEU A 50 21.78 -23.78 22.02
N GLU A 51 21.85 -23.92 23.35
CA GLU A 51 20.82 -23.36 24.23
C GLU A 51 20.75 -21.83 24.11
N THR A 52 21.91 -21.16 24.02
CA THR A 52 21.97 -19.70 23.84
C THR A 52 21.37 -19.30 22.47
N GLN A 53 21.75 -19.99 21.40
CA GLN A 53 21.21 -19.77 20.07
C GLN A 53 19.68 -20.03 20.04
N LEU A 54 19.23 -21.08 20.71
CA LEU A 54 17.81 -21.43 20.77
C LEU A 54 17.02 -20.36 21.55
N LYS A 55 17.56 -19.81 22.63
CA LYS A 55 16.98 -18.68 23.37
C LYS A 55 16.88 -17.43 22.48
N GLU A 56 17.90 -17.10 21.70
CA GLU A 56 17.88 -15.99 20.75
C GLU A 56 16.81 -16.20 19.68
N VAL A 57 16.80 -17.36 19.01
CA VAL A 57 15.82 -17.69 17.99
C VAL A 57 14.39 -17.68 18.56
N THR A 58 14.19 -18.21 19.76
CA THR A 58 12.90 -18.21 20.44
C THR A 58 12.48 -16.77 20.76
N LYS A 59 13.41 -15.93 21.24
CA LYS A 59 13.14 -14.50 21.47
C LYS A 59 12.68 -13.81 20.17
N TRP A 60 13.29 -14.10 19.02
CA TRP A 60 12.87 -13.58 17.73
C TRP A 60 11.57 -14.20 17.22
N ALA A 61 11.31 -15.46 17.51
CA ALA A 61 10.07 -16.14 17.11
C ALA A 61 8.84 -15.69 17.93
N THR A 62 9.03 -15.27 19.17
CA THR A 62 7.96 -14.72 20.03
C THR A 62 7.62 -13.27 19.72
N ILE A 63 8.41 -12.58 18.91
CA ILE A 63 8.03 -11.27 18.39
C ILE A 63 6.90 -11.51 17.39
N LYS A 64 5.65 -11.49 17.87
CA LYS A 64 4.47 -11.45 17.00
C LYS A 64 4.57 -10.19 16.16
N LYS A 65 4.82 -10.35 14.86
CA LYS A 65 4.54 -9.28 13.89
C LYS A 65 3.05 -8.98 13.97
N GLN A 66 2.67 -8.00 14.77
CA GLN A 66 1.32 -7.45 14.66
C GLN A 66 1.20 -6.87 13.27
N LYS A 67 0.29 -7.44 12.49
CA LYS A 67 -0.06 -6.93 11.18
C LYS A 67 -0.81 -5.63 11.45
N LEU A 68 -0.14 -4.50 11.33
CA LEU A 68 -0.73 -3.19 11.56
C LEU A 68 -1.98 -3.06 10.69
N ASN A 69 -3.12 -2.81 11.29
CA ASN A 69 -4.31 -2.45 10.56
C ASN A 69 -4.13 -0.98 10.11
N ILE A 70 -4.02 -0.75 8.82
CA ILE A 70 -3.82 0.59 8.24
C ILE A 70 -4.90 1.57 8.72
N LEU A 71 -6.14 1.13 8.90
CA LEU A 71 -7.22 1.99 9.39
C LEU A 71 -7.02 2.39 10.85
N ASP A 72 -6.61 1.45 11.70
CA ASP A 72 -6.34 1.73 13.11
C ASP A 72 -5.18 2.74 13.21
N TRP A 73 -4.11 2.49 12.45
CA TRP A 73 -2.99 3.43 12.39
C TRP A 73 -3.39 4.82 11.89
N LEU A 74 -4.18 4.91 10.81
CA LEU A 74 -4.67 6.19 10.30
C LEU A 74 -5.50 6.93 11.35
N ASN A 75 -6.34 6.22 12.09
CA ASN A 75 -7.20 6.82 13.11
C ASN A 75 -6.41 7.26 14.36
N GLU A 76 -5.38 6.52 14.75
CA GLU A 76 -4.53 6.88 15.89
C GLU A 76 -3.62 8.08 15.59
N HIS A 77 -3.04 8.14 14.37
CA HIS A 77 -2.00 9.12 14.04
C HIS A 77 -2.52 10.35 13.30
N SER A 78 -3.69 10.31 12.70
CA SER A 78 -4.23 11.46 11.96
C SER A 78 -5.32 12.25 12.69
N VAL A 79 -5.72 11.84 13.87
CA VAL A 79 -6.65 12.58 14.74
C VAL A 79 -5.94 13.72 15.50
N ASN A 80 -4.61 13.84 15.36
CA ASN A 80 -3.87 14.92 15.99
C ASN A 80 -4.34 16.28 15.45
N GLU A 81 -4.55 17.19 16.37
CA GLU A 81 -5.05 18.57 16.39
C GLU A 81 -4.71 19.49 15.19
N GLN A 82 -3.79 19.08 14.32
CA GLN A 82 -3.37 19.85 13.13
C GLN A 82 -4.43 19.91 12.03
N ARG A 83 -5.33 18.90 11.91
CA ARG A 83 -6.39 18.90 10.88
C ARG A 83 -7.52 19.87 11.15
N VAL A 84 -7.71 20.27 12.40
CA VAL A 84 -8.83 21.14 12.82
C VAL A 84 -8.50 22.62 12.72
N ASN A 85 -7.22 22.98 12.67
CA ASN A 85 -6.76 24.37 12.85
C ASN A 85 -6.17 25.02 11.59
N GLU A 86 -6.05 24.33 10.46
CA GLU A 86 -5.50 24.93 9.23
C GLU A 86 -6.60 25.54 8.38
N VAL A 87 -6.60 26.86 8.38
CA VAL A 87 -7.42 27.71 7.51
C VAL A 87 -7.03 27.45 6.05
N GLY A 88 -7.83 26.67 5.33
CA GLY A 88 -7.75 26.51 3.87
C GLY A 88 -7.57 25.09 3.32
N GLY A 89 -7.40 24.06 4.15
CA GLY A 89 -7.31 22.67 3.70
C GLY A 89 -8.67 21.93 3.70
N CYS A 90 -8.87 20.98 2.77
CA CYS A 90 -10.01 20.07 2.84
C CYS A 90 -9.83 19.13 4.04
N ALA A 91 -10.51 19.42 5.15
CA ALA A 91 -10.39 18.63 6.37
C ALA A 91 -11.07 17.26 6.26
N SER A 92 -12.13 17.12 5.46
CA SER A 92 -12.88 15.87 5.27
C SER A 92 -13.19 15.60 3.80
N PHE A 93 -13.59 14.36 3.50
CA PHE A 93 -14.06 13.99 2.16
C PHE A 93 -15.27 14.80 1.72
N LYS A 94 -16.14 15.17 2.65
CA LYS A 94 -17.30 16.03 2.37
C LYS A 94 -16.86 17.44 1.98
N ASP A 95 -15.83 17.98 2.65
CA ASP A 95 -15.29 19.28 2.32
C ASP A 95 -14.61 19.27 0.96
N LEU A 96 -13.90 18.17 0.62
CA LEU A 96 -13.36 17.96 -0.73
C LEU A 96 -14.48 18.00 -1.78
N LEU A 97 -15.59 17.28 -1.57
CA LEU A 97 -16.71 17.28 -2.50
C LEU A 97 -17.32 18.68 -2.65
N ASN A 98 -17.41 19.46 -1.59
CA ASN A 98 -17.94 20.82 -1.62
C ASN A 98 -16.98 21.82 -2.27
N ALA A 99 -15.67 21.60 -2.14
CA ALA A 99 -14.64 22.47 -2.70
C ALA A 99 -14.43 22.25 -4.21
N ILE A 100 -14.74 21.08 -4.73
CA ILE A 100 -14.58 20.76 -6.16
C ILE A 100 -15.47 21.68 -6.98
N THR A 101 -14.83 22.51 -7.81
CA THR A 101 -15.46 23.36 -8.82
C THR A 101 -14.70 23.22 -10.12
N ILE A 102 -15.42 23.20 -11.23
CA ILE A 102 -14.82 23.13 -12.57
C ILE A 102 -14.65 24.55 -13.10
N THR A 103 -13.40 24.88 -13.41
CA THR A 103 -13.05 26.16 -14.04
C THR A 103 -13.04 26.03 -15.57
N GLN A 104 -12.96 27.17 -16.26
CA GLN A 104 -12.80 27.17 -17.72
C GLN A 104 -11.48 26.48 -18.15
N ASP A 105 -10.43 26.62 -17.35
CA ASP A 105 -9.14 25.97 -17.64
C ASP A 105 -9.26 24.44 -17.51
N ASP A 106 -9.97 23.92 -16.52
CA ASP A 106 -10.22 22.49 -16.38
C ASP A 106 -10.97 21.93 -17.59
N LEU A 107 -11.96 22.70 -18.10
CA LEU A 107 -12.71 22.34 -19.29
C LEU A 107 -11.83 22.38 -20.55
N ASN A 108 -10.93 23.36 -20.67
CA ASN A 108 -9.98 23.45 -21.77
C ASN A 108 -9.03 22.25 -21.76
N VAL A 109 -8.50 21.85 -20.59
CA VAL A 109 -7.67 20.65 -20.45
C VAL A 109 -8.43 19.40 -20.90
N LEU A 110 -9.72 19.27 -20.56
CA LEU A 110 -10.57 18.17 -21.04
C LEU A 110 -10.71 18.22 -22.57
N PHE A 111 -10.89 19.42 -23.16
CA PHE A 111 -11.01 19.60 -24.61
C PHE A 111 -9.70 19.28 -25.34
N ASP A 112 -8.55 19.54 -24.74
CA ASP A 112 -7.24 19.28 -25.33
C ASP A 112 -6.86 17.80 -25.21
N THR A 113 -7.17 17.19 -24.08
CA THR A 113 -6.85 15.79 -23.77
C THR A 113 -8.08 14.87 -23.99
N ASP A 114 -8.61 14.36 -22.91
CA ASP A 114 -9.83 13.54 -22.83
C ASP A 114 -10.52 13.74 -21.48
N TYR A 115 -11.61 13.02 -21.25
CA TYR A 115 -12.37 13.08 -19.98
C TYR A 115 -11.48 12.71 -18.77
N THR A 116 -10.65 11.69 -18.91
CA THR A 116 -9.75 11.24 -17.82
C THR A 116 -8.74 12.32 -17.46
N GLY A 117 -8.12 12.95 -18.48
CA GLY A 117 -7.16 14.04 -18.30
C GLY A 117 -7.78 15.25 -17.60
N GLY A 118 -8.99 15.66 -18.02
CA GLY A 118 -9.72 16.76 -17.36
C GLY A 118 -10.03 16.45 -15.88
N VAL A 119 -10.58 15.27 -15.60
CA VAL A 119 -10.88 14.84 -14.23
C VAL A 119 -9.61 14.79 -13.37
N MET A 120 -8.53 14.20 -13.89
CA MET A 120 -7.25 14.12 -13.16
C MET A 120 -6.64 15.50 -12.91
N HIS A 121 -6.82 16.46 -13.83
CA HIS A 121 -6.38 17.84 -13.61
C HIS A 121 -7.07 18.48 -12.41
N VAL A 122 -8.40 18.35 -12.33
CA VAL A 122 -9.19 18.85 -11.19
C VAL A 122 -8.78 18.18 -9.89
N LEU A 123 -8.69 16.84 -9.88
CA LEU A 123 -8.34 16.10 -8.67
C LEU A 123 -6.94 16.46 -8.18
N LYS A 124 -5.96 16.56 -9.06
CA LYS A 124 -4.59 16.97 -8.71
C LYS A 124 -4.57 18.38 -8.10
N ARG A 125 -5.29 19.33 -8.68
CA ARG A 125 -5.39 20.69 -8.16
C ARG A 125 -5.93 20.72 -6.73
N HIS A 126 -6.97 19.92 -6.43
CA HIS A 126 -7.57 19.91 -5.10
C HIS A 126 -6.79 19.07 -4.07
N LEU A 127 -6.12 18.01 -4.51
CA LEU A 127 -5.35 17.12 -3.61
C LEU A 127 -3.93 17.64 -3.33
N ASN A 128 -3.28 18.33 -4.29
CA ASN A 128 -1.93 18.84 -4.10
C ASN A 128 -1.87 20.15 -3.29
N ASN A 129 -2.95 20.93 -3.29
CA ASN A 129 -3.00 22.21 -2.59
C ASN A 129 -3.32 22.06 -1.08
N SER A 130 -3.54 20.86 -0.62
CA SER A 130 -3.88 20.57 0.77
C SER A 130 -2.73 19.84 1.45
N GLU A 131 -2.14 20.45 2.50
CA GLU A 131 -1.14 19.75 3.34
C GLU A 131 -1.75 18.51 4.00
N VAL A 132 -3.08 18.49 4.11
CA VAL A 132 -3.85 17.40 4.70
C VAL A 132 -4.89 16.91 3.69
N SER A 133 -4.50 15.92 2.88
CA SER A 133 -5.45 15.28 1.95
C SER A 133 -6.48 14.42 2.68
N PRO A 134 -7.80 14.57 2.39
CA PRO A 134 -8.83 13.69 2.93
C PRO A 134 -8.92 12.33 2.24
N LEU A 135 -8.03 12.09 1.28
CA LEU A 135 -7.96 10.86 0.50
C LEU A 135 -6.52 10.36 0.48
N CYS A 136 -6.30 9.11 0.84
CA CYS A 136 -4.97 8.50 0.76
C CYS A 136 -5.03 7.06 0.22
N ALA A 137 -3.89 6.59 -0.27
CA ALA A 137 -3.69 5.21 -0.72
C ALA A 137 -2.27 4.77 -0.35
N PHE A 138 -2.08 3.46 -0.16
CA PHE A 138 -0.78 2.88 0.20
C PHE A 138 -0.33 1.85 -0.83
N THR A 139 0.98 1.81 -1.08
CA THR A 139 1.59 0.84 -2.01
C THR A 139 1.35 -0.61 -1.62
N SER A 140 1.09 -0.88 -0.34
CA SER A 140 0.78 -2.22 0.18
C SER A 140 -0.55 -2.82 -0.31
N LYS A 141 -1.48 -1.98 -0.78
CA LYS A 141 -2.80 -2.41 -1.30
C LYS A 141 -3.16 -1.64 -2.56
N VAL A 142 -2.92 -2.26 -3.69
CA VAL A 142 -3.16 -1.65 -5.02
C VAL A 142 -4.64 -1.28 -5.23
N ASN A 143 -4.89 -0.05 -5.69
CA ASN A 143 -6.24 0.50 -5.98
C ASN A 143 -7.20 0.54 -4.78
N VAL A 144 -6.66 0.49 -3.56
CA VAL A 144 -7.42 0.67 -2.32
C VAL A 144 -7.20 2.08 -1.81
N PHE A 145 -8.28 2.79 -1.55
CA PHE A 145 -8.27 4.15 -1.03
C PHE A 145 -8.89 4.20 0.36
N TYR A 146 -8.45 5.16 1.14
CA TYR A 146 -9.02 5.50 2.43
C TYR A 146 -9.47 6.95 2.37
N VAL A 147 -10.62 7.24 2.97
CA VAL A 147 -11.20 8.58 3.02
C VAL A 147 -11.36 8.99 4.48
N PHE A 148 -11.03 10.23 4.78
CA PHE A 148 -11.32 10.83 6.07
C PHE A 148 -12.74 11.39 6.04
N THR A 149 -13.59 10.85 6.88
CA THR A 149 -14.91 11.41 7.16
C THR A 149 -14.74 12.60 8.12
N GLU A 150 -15.81 13.19 8.60
CA GLU A 150 -15.74 14.26 9.61
C GLU A 150 -15.17 13.77 10.97
N LYS A 151 -15.04 12.46 11.16
CA LYS A 151 -14.69 11.85 12.46
C LYS A 151 -13.53 10.85 12.39
N GLU A 152 -13.49 10.04 11.36
CA GLU A 152 -12.58 8.89 11.28
C GLU A 152 -12.19 8.56 9.83
N TRP A 153 -11.09 7.85 9.68
CA TRP A 153 -10.71 7.24 8.42
C TRP A 153 -11.50 5.96 8.19
N VAL A 154 -12.03 5.83 7.00
CA VAL A 154 -12.76 4.64 6.56
C VAL A 154 -12.25 4.16 5.20
N LEU A 155 -12.51 2.91 4.88
CA LEU A 155 -12.24 2.38 3.55
C LEU A 155 -13.14 3.10 2.53
N CYS A 156 -12.54 3.64 1.47
CA CYS A 156 -13.26 4.20 0.34
C CYS A 156 -13.97 3.08 -0.43
N ASN A 157 -15.21 2.81 -0.06
CA ASN A 157 -16.06 1.86 -0.77
C ASN A 157 -16.55 2.44 -2.10
N ASN A 158 -17.28 1.65 -2.88
CA ASN A 158 -17.82 2.09 -4.17
C ASN A 158 -18.79 3.28 -4.01
N GLU A 159 -19.45 3.43 -2.88
CA GLU A 159 -20.39 4.54 -2.65
C GLU A 159 -19.65 5.89 -2.60
N TYR A 160 -18.56 5.99 -1.81
CA TYR A 160 -17.75 7.21 -1.75
C TYR A 160 -17.14 7.53 -3.11
N TYR A 161 -16.57 6.53 -3.78
CA TYR A 161 -15.95 6.72 -5.08
C TYR A 161 -16.98 7.16 -6.14
N ASN A 162 -18.14 6.55 -6.18
CA ASN A 162 -19.20 6.92 -7.12
C ASN A 162 -19.76 8.32 -6.82
N LYS A 163 -19.88 8.72 -5.54
CA LYS A 163 -20.28 10.11 -5.19
C LYS A 163 -19.31 11.12 -5.79
N LEU A 164 -18.01 10.87 -5.69
CA LEU A 164 -16.98 11.75 -6.28
C LEU A 164 -17.12 11.80 -7.81
N MET A 165 -17.23 10.64 -8.46
CA MET A 165 -17.33 10.57 -9.92
C MET A 165 -18.61 11.23 -10.46
N HIS A 166 -19.75 10.99 -9.83
CA HIS A 166 -21.02 11.63 -10.22
C HIS A 166 -20.99 13.14 -10.03
N LEU A 167 -20.34 13.63 -8.97
CA LEU A 167 -20.15 15.07 -8.79
C LEU A 167 -19.34 15.66 -9.96
N LEU A 168 -18.21 15.04 -10.30
CA LEU A 168 -17.37 15.49 -11.41
C LEU A 168 -18.11 15.43 -12.75
N ASP A 169 -18.84 14.35 -13.03
CA ASP A 169 -19.70 14.25 -14.22
C ASP A 169 -20.68 15.42 -14.32
N LYS A 170 -21.38 15.70 -13.21
CA LYS A 170 -22.36 16.79 -13.16
C LYS A 170 -21.71 18.16 -13.37
N GLN A 171 -20.56 18.37 -12.73
CA GLN A 171 -19.83 19.64 -12.80
C GLN A 171 -19.27 19.87 -14.22
N PHE A 172 -18.63 18.88 -14.84
CA PHE A 172 -18.13 19.00 -16.22
C PHE A 172 -19.26 19.19 -17.23
N MET A 173 -20.38 18.50 -17.06
CA MET A 173 -21.54 18.72 -17.93
C MET A 173 -22.10 20.13 -17.75
N GLY A 174 -22.19 20.64 -16.52
CA GLY A 174 -22.61 22.02 -16.24
C GLY A 174 -21.68 23.04 -16.90
N ALA A 175 -20.37 22.88 -16.74
CA ALA A 175 -19.37 23.76 -17.35
C ALA A 175 -19.42 23.72 -18.89
N PHE A 176 -19.66 22.53 -19.46
CA PHE A 176 -19.84 22.40 -20.93
C PHE A 176 -21.10 23.11 -21.43
N ILE A 177 -22.23 23.02 -20.74
CA ILE A 177 -23.47 23.74 -21.09
C ILE A 177 -23.21 25.24 -21.00
N GLN A 178 -22.52 25.73 -19.98
CA GLN A 178 -22.14 27.13 -19.86
C GLN A 178 -21.30 27.57 -21.05
N TRP A 179 -20.23 26.83 -21.36
CA TRP A 179 -19.36 27.08 -22.52
C TRP A 179 -20.17 27.12 -23.82
N GLN A 180 -21.12 26.21 -24.01
CA GLN A 180 -22.01 26.21 -25.18
C GLN A 180 -22.83 27.50 -25.23
N ASN A 181 -23.41 27.94 -24.11
CA ASN A 181 -24.23 29.16 -24.05
C ASN A 181 -23.41 30.42 -24.37
N GLU A 182 -22.21 30.51 -23.87
CA GLU A 182 -21.28 31.63 -24.13
C GLU A 182 -20.88 31.70 -25.61
N ASN A 183 -20.83 30.57 -26.29
CA ASN A 183 -20.44 30.48 -27.71
C ASN A 183 -21.62 30.35 -28.69
N LYS A 184 -22.87 30.49 -28.23
CA LYS A 184 -24.07 30.38 -29.08
C LYS A 184 -24.05 31.30 -30.31
N HIS A 185 -23.45 32.50 -30.18
CA HIS A 185 -23.32 33.45 -31.27
C HIS A 185 -22.47 32.95 -32.45
N LYS A 186 -21.62 31.89 -32.24
CA LYS A 186 -20.81 31.23 -33.25
C LYS A 186 -21.58 30.06 -33.94
N GLY A 187 -22.78 29.74 -33.48
CA GLY A 187 -23.51 28.52 -33.83
C GLY A 187 -23.96 28.37 -35.28
N SER A 188 -23.84 29.43 -36.11
CA SER A 188 -24.13 29.38 -37.56
C SER A 188 -22.93 28.98 -38.41
N SER A 189 -21.76 28.73 -37.81
CA SER A 189 -20.54 28.30 -38.47
C SER A 189 -20.41 26.79 -38.45
N ASP A 190 -20.12 26.17 -39.59
CA ASP A 190 -19.81 24.74 -39.70
C ASP A 190 -18.62 24.34 -38.82
N ASP A 191 -17.63 25.23 -38.72
CA ASP A 191 -16.45 25.01 -37.84
C ASP A 191 -16.83 24.91 -36.37
N PHE A 192 -17.77 25.73 -35.92
CA PHE A 192 -18.26 25.64 -34.53
C PHE A 192 -19.06 24.36 -34.30
N ALA A 193 -19.87 23.94 -35.28
CA ALA A 193 -20.63 22.69 -35.17
C ALA A 193 -19.69 21.47 -35.04
N LEU A 194 -18.60 21.46 -35.79
CA LEU A 194 -17.55 20.43 -35.68
C LEU A 194 -16.83 20.46 -34.32
N LEU A 195 -16.43 21.66 -33.87
CA LEU A 195 -15.79 21.86 -32.59
C LEU A 195 -16.72 21.41 -31.43
N TYR A 196 -17.99 21.82 -31.46
CA TYR A 196 -19.01 21.42 -30.49
C TYR A 196 -19.14 19.90 -30.43
N SER A 197 -19.32 19.25 -31.58
CA SER A 197 -19.45 17.79 -31.66
C SER A 197 -18.22 17.08 -31.13
N LYS A 198 -17.02 17.55 -31.44
CA LYS A 198 -15.76 17.01 -30.93
C LYS A 198 -15.66 17.14 -29.41
N ASN A 199 -15.96 18.32 -28.87
CA ASN A 199 -15.88 18.60 -27.45
C ASN A 199 -16.95 17.84 -26.66
N MET A 200 -18.18 17.79 -27.18
CA MET A 200 -19.26 17.00 -26.61
C MET A 200 -18.88 15.53 -26.49
N LYS A 201 -18.30 14.97 -27.55
CA LYS A 201 -17.81 13.57 -27.52
C LYS A 201 -16.79 13.35 -26.42
N LYS A 202 -15.87 14.31 -26.18
CA LYS A 202 -14.86 14.21 -25.12
C LYS A 202 -15.49 14.29 -23.74
N VAL A 203 -16.42 15.22 -23.49
CA VAL A 203 -17.16 15.36 -22.23
C VAL A 203 -17.97 14.11 -21.93
N MET A 204 -18.55 13.48 -22.96
CA MET A 204 -19.27 12.21 -22.83
C MET A 204 -18.36 11.00 -22.62
N GLY A 205 -17.04 11.17 -22.64
CA GLY A 205 -16.08 10.09 -22.41
C GLY A 205 -15.58 9.34 -23.63
N GLY A 206 -15.87 9.88 -24.82
CA GLY A 206 -15.38 9.30 -26.09
C GLY A 206 -16.02 7.97 -26.44
N ALA A 207 -15.19 6.96 -26.60
CA ALA A 207 -15.61 5.59 -26.94
C ALA A 207 -15.76 4.68 -25.70
N PHE A 208 -15.44 5.17 -24.52
CA PHE A 208 -15.43 4.37 -23.28
C PHE A 208 -16.77 4.43 -22.55
N THR A 209 -17.14 3.33 -21.90
CA THR A 209 -18.28 3.33 -20.95
C THR A 209 -17.90 4.08 -19.68
N ARG A 210 -18.89 4.47 -18.88
CA ARG A 210 -18.64 5.15 -17.59
C ARG A 210 -17.82 4.29 -16.63
N GLU A 211 -18.09 3.00 -16.57
CA GLU A 211 -17.35 2.06 -15.73
C GLU A 211 -15.87 1.97 -16.15
N GLN A 212 -15.61 1.96 -17.47
CA GLN A 212 -14.24 1.96 -17.99
C GLN A 212 -13.51 3.26 -17.65
N LEU A 213 -14.16 4.41 -17.79
CA LEU A 213 -13.59 5.71 -17.42
C LEU A 213 -13.30 5.79 -15.93
N TYR A 214 -14.25 5.40 -15.09
CA TYR A 214 -14.06 5.40 -13.64
C TYR A 214 -12.92 4.47 -13.22
N SER A 215 -12.80 3.32 -13.86
CA SER A 215 -11.71 2.38 -13.61
C SER A 215 -10.33 2.95 -14.01
N ARG A 216 -10.24 3.68 -15.14
CA ARG A 216 -9.02 4.38 -15.57
C ARG A 216 -8.66 5.49 -14.59
N ILE A 217 -9.61 6.37 -14.26
CA ILE A 217 -9.42 7.45 -13.29
C ILE A 217 -8.97 6.89 -11.94
N LYS A 218 -9.57 5.80 -11.49
CA LYS A 218 -9.19 5.14 -10.24
C LYS A 218 -7.73 4.72 -10.24
N LYS A 219 -7.26 4.14 -11.33
CA LYS A 219 -5.86 3.73 -11.48
C LYS A 219 -4.90 4.92 -11.47
N GLU A 220 -5.22 5.97 -12.24
CA GLU A 220 -4.37 7.16 -12.32
C GLU A 220 -4.34 7.93 -10.99
N LEU A 221 -5.50 8.05 -10.33
CA LEU A 221 -5.60 8.65 -9.01
C LEU A 221 -4.77 7.86 -7.99
N TYR A 222 -4.86 6.53 -8.00
CA TYR A 222 -4.05 5.68 -7.14
C TYR A 222 -2.56 5.95 -7.34
N THR A 223 -2.10 5.95 -8.59
CA THR A 223 -0.68 6.23 -8.90
C THR A 223 -0.23 7.61 -8.42
N HIS A 224 -1.15 8.58 -8.39
CA HIS A 224 -0.83 9.94 -7.98
C HIS A 224 -0.73 10.12 -6.46
N ILE A 225 -1.62 9.45 -5.69
CA ILE A 225 -1.72 9.67 -4.24
C ILE A 225 -1.12 8.55 -3.40
N GLN A 226 -0.63 7.47 -4.04
CA GLN A 226 -0.04 6.37 -3.30
C GLN A 226 1.22 6.80 -2.55
N CYS A 227 1.34 6.37 -1.32
CA CYS A 227 2.53 6.53 -0.50
C CYS A 227 2.95 5.19 0.11
N ASP A 228 4.20 5.10 0.53
CA ASP A 228 4.65 3.92 1.25
C ASP A 228 4.00 3.90 2.64
N PRO A 229 3.54 2.72 3.09
CA PRO A 229 3.04 2.61 4.44
C PRO A 229 4.18 2.96 5.40
N PRO A 230 3.90 3.70 6.47
CA PRO A 230 4.91 4.00 7.47
C PRO A 230 5.51 2.68 7.97
N ASN A 231 6.85 2.64 8.07
CA ASN A 231 7.62 1.49 8.59
C ASN A 231 7.40 1.36 10.11
N ILE A 232 6.17 1.15 10.52
CA ILE A 232 5.83 0.93 11.92
C ILE A 232 5.71 -0.58 12.12
N LEU A 233 6.85 -1.21 12.33
CA LEU A 233 6.93 -2.50 13.02
C LEU A 233 6.90 -2.18 14.52
N GLU A 234 5.73 -2.05 15.11
CA GLU A 234 5.60 -2.11 16.55
C GLU A 234 5.91 -3.54 17.00
N TYR A 235 7.07 -3.71 17.59
CA TYR A 235 7.46 -4.95 18.26
C TYR A 235 6.89 -4.90 19.68
N GLU A 236 5.79 -5.59 19.95
CA GLU A 236 5.41 -5.92 21.32
C GLU A 236 6.41 -6.92 21.88
N ILE A 237 7.29 -6.44 22.75
CA ILE A 237 8.12 -7.31 23.59
C ILE A 237 7.24 -7.74 24.77
N SER A 238 6.62 -8.91 24.66
CA SER A 238 6.01 -9.54 25.86
C SER A 238 7.14 -10.06 26.75
N TYR A 239 7.28 -9.48 27.93
CA TYR A 239 8.17 -9.92 29.00
C TYR A 239 7.60 -11.17 29.70
#